data_31150e4d21b8b1d4ddf4e5ecc6ce301d
#
_entry.id   31150e4d21b8b1d4ddf4e5ecc6ce301d
#
_cell.length_a   1.000
_cell.length_b   1.000
_cell.length_c   1.000
_cell.angle_alpha   90.00
_cell.angle_beta   90.00
_cell.angle_gamma   90.00
#
_symmetry.space_group_name_H-M   'P 1'
#
loop_
_entity.id
_entity.type
_entity.pdbx_description
1 polymer ?
#
loop_
_entity_poly.entity_id
_entity_poly.type
_entity_poly.pdbx_seq_one_letter_code
_entity_poly.pdbx_strand_id
1 'polypeptide(L)'
;MDTNNELYKAGLLLHGHKCPAMPMGLRAGMAALEKLGVERAKDGQLVALIEIGQNHCATCYADGIQMATGCTFGKGNIQKLGYGKFALTLIDRKSGRSVRVVTRPETIQKNKESEFIGFRMNGVPASQIEPKLVEPLVDYILDSDDDTLFQIGEVTETKLPAPRPHDFNAVICESCDEVVVESYARIKGGKVICAPCADK
;
A
#
# COMPACT_ATOMS: atom_id res chain seq x y z
N MET A 1 -1.75 10.21 17.24
CA MET A 1 -1.91 11.04 16.01
C MET A 1 -3.35 11.48 15.97
N ASP A 2 -3.66 12.68 15.55
CA ASP A 2 -5.04 13.15 15.47
C ASP A 2 -5.52 13.32 14.01
N THR A 3 -6.81 13.58 13.84
CA THR A 3 -7.44 13.81 12.52
C THR A 3 -6.94 15.08 11.81
N ASN A 4 -6.20 15.96 12.50
CA ASN A 4 -5.60 17.16 11.93
C ASN A 4 -4.23 16.89 11.30
N ASN A 5 -3.66 15.73 11.50
CA ASN A 5 -2.38 15.33 10.90
C ASN A 5 -2.42 15.43 9.36
N GLU A 6 -1.43 16.08 8.77
CA GLU A 6 -1.38 16.36 7.33
C GLU A 6 -1.30 15.09 6.48
N LEU A 7 -0.57 14.06 6.93
CA LEU A 7 -0.49 12.79 6.21
C LEU A 7 -1.84 12.05 6.24
N TYR A 8 -2.58 12.14 7.36
CA TYR A 8 -3.92 11.55 7.43
C TYR A 8 -4.88 12.28 6.48
N LYS A 9 -4.88 13.62 6.46
CA LYS A 9 -5.70 14.42 5.54
C LYS A 9 -5.37 14.14 4.07
N ALA A 10 -4.09 14.08 3.73
CA ALA A 10 -3.64 13.74 2.38
C ALA A 10 -4.01 12.29 2.02
N GLY A 11 -3.90 11.36 2.96
CA GLY A 11 -4.36 9.98 2.80
C GLY A 11 -5.86 9.87 2.57
N LEU A 12 -6.65 10.66 3.29
CA LEU A 12 -8.10 10.71 3.12
C LEU A 12 -8.50 11.27 1.74
N LEU A 13 -7.77 12.29 1.27
CA LEU A 13 -7.97 12.85 -0.07
C LEU A 13 -7.62 11.83 -1.16
N LEU A 14 -6.51 11.10 -1.02
CA LEU A 14 -6.12 10.03 -1.94
C LEU A 14 -7.15 8.90 -1.96
N HIS A 15 -7.63 8.49 -0.76
CA HIS A 15 -8.51 7.33 -0.58
C HIS A 15 -9.99 7.61 -0.90
N GLY A 16 -10.45 8.82 -0.69
CA GLY A 16 -11.77 9.31 -1.09
C GLY A 16 -12.91 9.09 -0.08
N HIS A 17 -12.71 8.34 1.00
CA HIS A 17 -13.73 8.15 2.04
C HIS A 17 -13.10 7.81 3.41
N LYS A 18 -13.88 7.99 4.50
CA LYS A 18 -13.46 7.55 5.83
C LYS A 18 -13.67 6.04 5.99
N CYS A 19 -12.65 5.34 6.47
CA CYS A 19 -12.71 3.95 6.88
C CYS A 19 -11.60 3.65 7.89
N PRO A 20 -11.66 2.58 8.70
CA PRO A 20 -10.62 2.27 9.68
C PRO A 20 -9.34 1.71 9.06
N ALA A 21 -9.39 1.13 7.85
CA ALA A 21 -8.24 0.45 7.27
C ALA A 21 -7.17 1.41 6.72
N MET A 22 -7.56 2.56 6.18
CA MET A 22 -6.60 3.55 5.67
C MET A 22 -5.72 4.13 6.80
N PRO A 23 -6.27 4.67 7.92
CA PRO A 23 -5.44 5.13 9.03
C PRO A 23 -4.64 4.01 9.70
N MET A 24 -5.13 2.76 9.70
CA MET A 24 -4.35 1.62 10.18
C MET A 24 -3.11 1.37 9.33
N GLY A 25 -3.22 1.45 8.01
CA GLY A 25 -2.08 1.38 7.10
C GLY A 25 -1.10 2.55 7.26
N LEU A 26 -1.62 3.76 7.48
CA LEU A 26 -0.82 4.94 7.77
C LEU A 26 0.02 4.74 9.05
N ARG A 27 -0.61 4.30 10.15
CA ARG A 27 0.06 4.01 11.42
C ARG A 27 1.09 2.88 11.29
N ALA A 28 0.75 1.78 10.60
CA ALA A 28 1.69 0.67 10.36
C ALA A 28 2.93 1.13 9.58
N GLY A 29 2.74 1.97 8.57
CA GLY A 29 3.84 2.55 7.81
C GLY A 29 4.73 3.46 8.66
N MET A 30 4.15 4.29 9.52
CA MET A 30 4.89 5.16 10.44
C MET A 30 5.69 4.36 11.47
N ALA A 31 5.07 3.36 12.10
CA ALA A 31 5.75 2.47 13.03
C ALA A 31 6.93 1.71 12.38
N ALA A 32 6.78 1.32 11.11
CA ALA A 32 7.87 0.69 10.36
C ALA A 32 9.03 1.65 10.06
N LEU A 33 8.73 2.90 9.69
CA LEU A 33 9.77 3.93 9.48
C LEU A 33 10.53 4.21 10.76
N GLU A 34 9.83 4.39 11.88
CA GLU A 34 10.41 4.64 13.19
C GLU A 34 11.32 3.48 13.63
N LYS A 35 10.83 2.22 13.55
CA LYS A 35 11.60 1.02 13.95
C LYS A 35 12.86 0.84 13.10
N LEU A 36 12.83 1.20 11.81
CA LEU A 36 14.01 1.19 10.94
C LEU A 36 14.93 2.39 11.14
N GLY A 37 14.43 3.49 11.72
CA GLY A 37 15.15 4.75 11.86
C GLY A 37 15.41 5.41 10.50
N VAL A 38 14.40 5.38 9.60
CA VAL A 38 14.50 5.94 8.24
C VAL A 38 13.37 6.93 7.98
N GLU A 39 13.62 7.88 7.08
CA GLU A 39 12.61 8.84 6.64
C GLU A 39 11.72 8.29 5.53
N ARG A 40 10.58 8.93 5.32
CA ARG A 40 9.67 8.69 4.20
C ARG A 40 10.42 8.79 2.87
N ALA A 41 10.25 7.79 2.00
CA ALA A 41 10.91 7.74 0.70
C ALA A 41 10.45 8.86 -0.24
N LYS A 42 11.41 9.55 -0.84
CA LYS A 42 11.17 10.49 -1.95
C LYS A 42 11.17 9.76 -3.30
N ASP A 43 12.09 8.80 -3.44
CA ASP A 43 12.30 7.99 -4.64
C ASP A 43 12.20 6.50 -4.33
N GLY A 44 13.11 5.67 -4.84
CA GLY A 44 13.15 4.22 -4.65
C GLY A 44 13.93 3.74 -3.42
N GLN A 45 14.20 4.60 -2.40
CA GLN A 45 15.01 4.24 -1.24
C GLN A 45 14.40 3.12 -0.40
N LEU A 46 13.08 3.09 -0.29
CA LEU A 46 12.33 2.09 0.46
C LEU A 46 11.53 1.20 -0.48
N VAL A 47 11.23 -0.01 -0.02
CA VAL A 47 10.29 -0.95 -0.65
C VAL A 47 9.27 -1.42 0.38
N ALA A 48 8.00 -1.35 0.04
CA ALA A 48 6.90 -1.83 0.87
C ALA A 48 6.30 -3.11 0.27
N LEU A 49 6.37 -4.22 1.01
CA LEU A 49 5.70 -5.48 0.69
C LEU A 49 4.47 -5.61 1.58
N ILE A 50 3.28 -5.56 0.99
CA ILE A 50 2.00 -5.57 1.72
C ILE A 50 1.33 -6.92 1.56
N GLU A 51 0.94 -7.56 2.66
CA GLU A 51 0.39 -8.92 2.65
C GLU A 51 -1.11 -8.99 2.36
N ILE A 52 -1.79 -7.86 2.13
CA ILE A 52 -3.21 -7.85 1.74
C ILE A 52 -3.45 -8.53 0.39
N GLY A 53 -4.66 -9.07 0.20
CA GLY A 53 -5.09 -9.69 -1.07
C GLY A 53 -5.83 -8.73 -2.01
N GLN A 54 -6.22 -9.24 -3.17
CA GLN A 54 -7.01 -8.49 -4.17
C GLN A 54 -8.46 -8.27 -3.70
N ASN A 55 -9.10 -9.31 -3.18
CA ASN A 55 -10.47 -9.31 -2.69
C ASN A 55 -10.57 -9.14 -1.17
N HIS A 56 -9.60 -8.48 -0.58
CA HIS A 56 -9.52 -8.26 0.84
C HIS A 56 -10.44 -7.10 1.24
N CYS A 57 -11.19 -7.27 2.35
CA CYS A 57 -12.16 -6.27 2.83
C CYS A 57 -11.54 -4.93 3.23
N ALA A 58 -10.22 -4.84 3.31
CA ALA A 58 -9.48 -3.68 3.76
C ALA A 58 -8.26 -3.36 2.87
N THR A 59 -8.43 -3.41 1.56
CA THR A 59 -7.40 -2.99 0.59
C THR A 59 -6.96 -1.53 0.77
N CYS A 60 -7.83 -0.72 1.38
CA CYS A 60 -7.58 0.64 1.86
C CYS A 60 -6.30 0.79 2.72
N TYR A 61 -5.90 -0.29 3.39
CA TYR A 61 -4.65 -0.38 4.17
C TYR A 61 -3.42 0.02 3.34
N ALA A 62 -3.41 -0.34 2.04
CA ALA A 62 -2.33 0.01 1.13
C ALA A 62 -2.20 1.53 0.91
N ASP A 63 -3.32 2.24 0.85
CA ASP A 63 -3.30 3.70 0.63
C ASP A 63 -2.66 4.42 1.81
N GLY A 64 -2.98 3.98 3.04
CA GLY A 64 -2.32 4.49 4.25
C GLY A 64 -0.81 4.23 4.25
N ILE A 65 -0.38 3.03 3.86
CA ILE A 65 1.05 2.70 3.75
C ILE A 65 1.75 3.58 2.71
N GLN A 66 1.13 3.81 1.56
CA GLN A 66 1.68 4.70 0.54
C GLN A 66 1.91 6.10 1.10
N MET A 67 0.94 6.62 1.86
CA MET A 67 1.03 7.94 2.48
C MET A 67 2.14 8.01 3.52
N ALA A 68 2.26 7.02 4.39
CA ALA A 68 3.30 6.99 5.42
C ALA A 68 4.70 6.84 4.83
N THR A 69 4.89 5.80 4.05
CA THR A 69 6.24 5.35 3.63
C THR A 69 6.79 6.07 2.41
N GLY A 70 5.90 6.69 1.62
CA GLY A 70 6.25 7.21 0.30
C GLY A 70 6.54 6.11 -0.74
N CYS A 71 6.31 4.84 -0.40
CA CYS A 71 6.31 3.76 -1.39
C CYS A 71 4.99 3.79 -2.15
N THR A 72 5.01 4.06 -3.45
CA THR A 72 3.80 4.28 -4.24
C THR A 72 3.74 3.40 -5.47
N PHE A 73 2.52 3.19 -5.97
CA PHE A 73 2.30 2.48 -7.24
C PHE A 73 3.09 3.12 -8.39
N GLY A 74 3.06 4.46 -8.50
CA GLY A 74 3.77 5.19 -9.57
C GLY A 74 5.29 5.05 -9.53
N LYS A 75 5.89 4.85 -8.34
CA LYS A 75 7.33 4.59 -8.18
C LYS A 75 7.71 3.11 -8.31
N GLY A 76 6.73 2.20 -8.36
CA GLY A 76 6.97 0.76 -8.47
C GLY A 76 7.68 0.14 -7.27
N ASN A 77 7.67 0.82 -6.12
CA ASN A 77 8.33 0.37 -4.90
C ASN A 77 7.35 -0.10 -3.81
N ILE A 78 6.15 -0.47 -4.21
CA ILE A 78 5.12 -1.10 -3.38
C ILE A 78 4.57 -2.34 -4.09
N GLN A 79 4.38 -3.43 -3.35
CA GLN A 79 3.87 -4.69 -3.90
C GLN A 79 2.86 -5.33 -2.96
N LYS A 80 1.72 -5.79 -3.52
CA LYS A 80 0.76 -6.66 -2.82
C LYS A 80 1.19 -8.12 -2.98
N LEU A 81 1.34 -8.84 -1.86
CA LEU A 81 1.75 -10.26 -1.85
C LEU A 81 0.58 -11.23 -1.97
N GLY A 82 -0.63 -10.79 -1.70
CA GLY A 82 -1.83 -11.61 -1.84
C GLY A 82 -2.07 -12.64 -0.71
N TYR A 83 -1.45 -12.46 0.46
CA TYR A 83 -1.57 -13.41 1.58
C TYR A 83 -2.85 -13.23 2.41
N GLY A 84 -3.62 -12.16 2.17
CA GLY A 84 -4.84 -11.87 2.93
C GLY A 84 -4.60 -11.46 4.38
N LYS A 85 -3.42 -10.91 4.71
CA LYS A 85 -3.04 -10.47 6.06
C LYS A 85 -2.90 -8.96 6.14
N PHE A 86 -3.21 -8.38 7.29
CA PHE A 86 -2.98 -6.96 7.61
C PHE A 86 -1.55 -6.76 8.09
N ALA A 87 -0.61 -6.86 7.18
CA ALA A 87 0.81 -6.76 7.47
C ALA A 87 1.58 -6.04 6.37
N LEU A 88 2.65 -5.38 6.79
CA LEU A 88 3.62 -4.66 5.97
C LEU A 88 5.02 -5.17 6.31
N THR A 89 5.84 -5.46 5.31
CA THR A 89 7.30 -5.51 5.45
C THR A 89 7.88 -4.30 4.74
N LEU A 90 8.53 -3.40 5.50
CA LEU A 90 9.25 -2.24 4.97
C LEU A 90 10.74 -2.57 4.91
N ILE A 91 11.38 -2.26 3.78
CA ILE A 91 12.79 -2.58 3.51
C ILE A 91 13.51 -1.31 3.09
N ASP A 92 14.62 -0.99 3.73
CA ASP A 92 15.56 0.04 3.31
C ASP A 92 16.58 -0.55 2.33
N ARG A 93 16.54 -0.11 1.08
CA ARG A 93 17.45 -0.60 0.03
C ARG A 93 18.91 -0.30 0.31
N LYS A 94 19.20 0.81 1.00
CA LYS A 94 20.57 1.26 1.25
C LYS A 94 21.26 0.36 2.26
N SER A 95 20.59 0.05 3.36
CA SER A 95 21.15 -0.77 4.44
C SER A 95 20.85 -2.27 4.29
N GLY A 96 19.87 -2.65 3.48
CA GLY A 96 19.35 -4.01 3.44
C GLY A 96 18.52 -4.39 4.66
N ARG A 97 18.23 -3.45 5.58
CA ARG A 97 17.45 -3.70 6.78
C ARG A 97 15.96 -3.70 6.48
N SER A 98 15.23 -4.55 7.16
CA SER A 98 13.78 -4.64 7.03
C SER A 98 13.09 -4.83 8.37
N VAL A 99 11.84 -4.42 8.45
CA VAL A 99 10.95 -4.69 9.59
C VAL A 99 9.59 -5.12 9.09
N ARG A 100 8.98 -6.09 9.78
CA ARG A 100 7.60 -6.52 9.52
C ARG A 100 6.69 -6.00 10.63
N VAL A 101 5.62 -5.32 10.25
CA VAL A 101 4.57 -4.80 11.15
C VAL A 101 3.26 -5.50 10.82
N VAL A 102 2.64 -6.11 11.82
CA VAL A 102 1.38 -6.89 11.69
C VAL A 102 0.33 -6.28 12.59
N THR A 103 -0.86 -6.02 12.07
CA THR A 103 -1.99 -5.59 12.91
C THR A 103 -2.41 -6.72 13.86
N ARG A 104 -2.60 -6.39 15.14
CA ARG A 104 -3.00 -7.38 16.15
C ARG A 104 -4.41 -7.90 15.90
N PRO A 105 -4.66 -9.19 16.20
CA PRO A 105 -5.98 -9.79 16.04
C PRO A 105 -7.08 -9.03 16.79
N GLU A 106 -6.79 -8.51 17.98
CA GLU A 106 -7.73 -7.77 18.82
C GLU A 106 -8.21 -6.49 18.14
N THR A 107 -7.32 -5.78 17.45
CA THR A 107 -7.65 -4.58 16.65
C THR A 107 -8.58 -4.93 15.49
N ILE A 108 -8.31 -6.04 14.80
CA ILE A 108 -9.16 -6.52 13.70
C ILE A 108 -10.54 -6.95 14.22
N GLN A 109 -10.58 -7.68 15.35
CA GLN A 109 -11.82 -8.15 15.95
C GLN A 109 -12.71 -6.99 16.38
N LYS A 110 -12.15 -5.97 17.06
CA LYS A 110 -12.87 -4.76 17.46
C LYS A 110 -13.51 -4.06 16.25
N ASN A 111 -12.77 -3.92 15.14
CA ASN A 111 -13.32 -3.34 13.92
C ASN A 111 -14.44 -4.21 13.34
N LYS A 112 -14.26 -5.55 13.32
CA LYS A 112 -15.22 -6.50 12.76
C LYS A 112 -16.58 -6.48 13.46
N GLU A 113 -16.61 -6.23 14.77
CA GLU A 113 -17.82 -6.16 15.61
C GLU A 113 -18.57 -4.83 15.47
N SER A 114 -18.05 -3.86 14.73
CA SER A 114 -18.66 -2.55 14.57
C SER A 114 -19.87 -2.56 13.62
N GLU A 115 -20.83 -1.68 13.86
CA GLU A 115 -21.94 -1.45 12.94
C GLU A 115 -21.46 -1.03 11.55
N PHE A 116 -20.39 -0.23 11.48
CA PHE A 116 -19.78 0.18 10.21
C PHE A 116 -19.43 -1.04 9.34
N ILE A 117 -18.77 -2.05 9.91
CA ILE A 117 -18.44 -3.28 9.17
C ILE A 117 -19.71 -4.07 8.85
N GLY A 118 -20.72 -4.09 9.73
CA GLY A 118 -22.02 -4.69 9.45
C GLY A 118 -22.67 -4.12 8.16
N PHE A 119 -22.67 -2.80 7.99
CA PHE A 119 -23.13 -2.16 6.75
C PHE A 119 -22.25 -2.55 5.54
N ARG A 120 -20.93 -2.58 5.71
CA ARG A 120 -19.99 -2.98 4.64
C ARG A 120 -20.22 -4.42 4.19
N MET A 121 -20.47 -5.35 5.11
CA MET A 121 -20.80 -6.75 4.80
C MET A 121 -22.10 -6.90 4.02
N ASN A 122 -23.06 -5.98 4.22
CA ASN A 122 -24.30 -5.91 3.47
C ASN A 122 -24.19 -5.10 2.16
N GLY A 123 -22.97 -4.79 1.71
CA GLY A 123 -22.71 -4.14 0.42
C GLY A 123 -22.88 -2.62 0.40
N VAL A 124 -23.14 -1.97 1.55
CA VAL A 124 -23.27 -0.50 1.60
C VAL A 124 -21.90 0.14 1.36
N PRO A 125 -21.73 1.04 0.38
CA PRO A 125 -20.47 1.77 0.16
C PRO A 125 -20.07 2.57 1.40
N ALA A 126 -18.75 2.59 1.72
CA ALA A 126 -18.28 3.30 2.91
C ALA A 126 -18.62 4.80 2.92
N SER A 127 -18.65 5.43 1.74
CA SER A 127 -19.02 6.84 1.56
C SER A 127 -20.50 7.14 1.85
N GLN A 128 -21.35 6.12 1.94
CA GLN A 128 -22.79 6.23 2.24
C GLN A 128 -23.13 5.89 3.69
N ILE A 129 -22.15 5.45 4.47
CA ILE A 129 -22.33 5.15 5.89
C ILE A 129 -22.16 6.43 6.69
N GLU A 130 -23.04 6.64 7.68
CA GLU A 130 -23.01 7.84 8.52
C GLU A 130 -21.64 7.99 9.22
N PRO A 131 -21.03 9.20 9.20
CA PRO A 131 -19.73 9.46 9.81
C PRO A 131 -19.63 9.03 11.28
N LYS A 132 -20.72 9.20 12.06
CA LYS A 132 -20.74 8.82 13.48
C LYS A 132 -20.43 7.34 13.76
N LEU A 133 -20.61 6.45 12.74
CA LEU A 133 -20.34 5.01 12.87
C LEU A 133 -18.88 4.66 12.55
N VAL A 134 -18.21 5.48 11.77
CA VAL A 134 -16.82 5.23 11.37
C VAL A 134 -15.82 6.05 12.18
N GLU A 135 -16.18 7.26 12.62
CA GLU A 135 -15.32 8.17 13.36
C GLU A 135 -14.72 7.53 14.63
N PRO A 136 -15.49 6.87 15.51
CA PRO A 136 -14.92 6.23 16.70
C PRO A 136 -13.87 5.15 16.39
N LEU A 137 -13.99 4.47 15.23
CA LEU A 137 -13.00 3.49 14.79
C LEU A 137 -11.73 4.14 14.29
N VAL A 138 -11.87 5.26 13.56
CA VAL A 138 -10.74 6.06 13.09
C VAL A 138 -10.00 6.68 14.28
N ASP A 139 -10.71 7.30 15.20
CA ASP A 139 -10.14 7.92 16.40
C ASP A 139 -9.41 6.88 17.25
N TYR A 140 -10.02 5.70 17.47
CA TYR A 140 -9.33 4.61 18.17
C TYR A 140 -8.00 4.23 17.53
N ILE A 141 -7.94 4.15 16.19
CA ILE A 141 -6.70 3.79 15.48
C ILE A 141 -5.68 4.93 15.54
N LEU A 142 -6.12 6.18 15.43
CA LEU A 142 -5.21 7.31 15.44
C LEU A 142 -4.64 7.58 16.84
N ASP A 143 -5.43 7.36 17.91
CA ASP A 143 -5.07 7.71 19.28
C ASP A 143 -4.39 6.58 20.07
N SER A 144 -4.58 5.31 19.64
CA SER A 144 -3.94 4.18 20.32
C SER A 144 -2.43 4.15 20.11
N ASP A 145 -1.71 3.59 21.09
CA ASP A 145 -0.28 3.30 20.98
C ASP A 145 0.00 2.21 19.96
N ASP A 146 1.18 2.24 19.35
CA ASP A 146 1.57 1.26 18.33
C ASP A 146 1.56 -0.19 18.85
N ASP A 147 1.98 -0.41 20.09
CA ASP A 147 1.93 -1.72 20.74
C ASP A 147 0.51 -2.26 20.95
N THR A 148 -0.49 -1.38 21.06
CA THR A 148 -1.91 -1.75 21.08
C THR A 148 -2.41 -2.20 19.72
N LEU A 149 -1.95 -1.55 18.66
CA LEU A 149 -2.42 -1.79 17.30
C LEU A 149 -1.66 -2.90 16.59
N PHE A 150 -0.35 -3.02 16.85
CA PHE A 150 0.57 -3.82 16.05
C PHE A 150 1.45 -4.74 16.88
N GLN A 151 1.89 -5.79 16.22
CA GLN A 151 3.09 -6.54 16.58
C GLN A 151 4.18 -6.08 15.62
N ILE A 152 5.19 -5.37 16.15
CA ILE A 152 6.35 -4.87 15.41
C ILE A 152 7.48 -5.88 15.59
N GLY A 153 7.93 -6.45 14.49
CA GLY A 153 9.01 -7.44 14.49
C GLY A 153 10.39 -6.83 14.76
N GLU A 154 11.38 -7.71 14.96
CA GLU A 154 12.76 -7.27 15.02
C GLU A 154 13.25 -6.82 13.63
N VAL A 155 14.25 -5.92 13.65
CA VAL A 155 14.91 -5.51 12.41
C VAL A 155 15.81 -6.65 11.93
N THR A 156 15.60 -7.08 10.69
CA THR A 156 16.35 -8.17 10.05
C THR A 156 17.01 -7.69 8.76
N GLU A 157 17.97 -8.43 8.26
CA GLU A 157 18.54 -8.19 6.94
C GLU A 157 17.73 -8.90 5.86
N THR A 158 17.41 -8.17 4.80
CA THR A 158 16.68 -8.67 3.63
C THR A 158 17.42 -8.30 2.36
N LYS A 159 17.83 -9.30 1.58
CA LYS A 159 18.43 -9.07 0.27
C LYS A 159 17.32 -8.83 -0.76
N LEU A 160 17.27 -7.63 -1.30
CA LEU A 160 16.47 -7.33 -2.47
C LEU A 160 17.32 -7.46 -3.73
N PRO A 161 16.75 -7.91 -4.85
CA PRO A 161 17.41 -7.77 -6.14
C PRO A 161 17.67 -6.28 -6.43
N ALA A 162 18.78 -6.00 -7.14
CA ALA A 162 19.05 -4.65 -7.60
C ALA A 162 17.82 -4.09 -8.38
N PRO A 163 17.48 -2.82 -8.20
CA PRO A 163 16.43 -2.21 -9.01
C PRO A 163 16.84 -2.29 -10.48
N ARG A 164 15.89 -2.64 -11.35
CA ARG A 164 16.15 -2.60 -12.80
C ARG A 164 16.36 -1.15 -13.19
N PRO A 165 17.34 -0.85 -14.07
CA PRO A 165 17.46 0.47 -14.65
C PRO A 165 16.16 0.88 -15.34
N HIS A 166 15.81 2.16 -15.25
CA HIS A 166 14.70 2.68 -16.05
C HIS A 166 15.10 2.65 -17.53
N ASP A 167 14.21 2.11 -18.36
CA ASP A 167 14.36 2.11 -19.81
C ASP A 167 13.66 3.37 -20.35
N PHE A 168 14.43 4.23 -21.02
CA PHE A 168 13.95 5.46 -21.63
C PHE A 168 13.76 5.33 -23.14
N ASN A 169 14.21 4.20 -23.74
CA ASN A 169 14.03 3.98 -25.17
C ASN A 169 12.57 3.62 -25.45
N ALA A 170 12.05 4.14 -26.54
CA ALA A 170 10.70 3.87 -26.99
C ALA A 170 10.67 3.62 -28.49
N VAL A 171 9.75 2.76 -28.92
CA VAL A 171 9.51 2.42 -30.31
C VAL A 171 8.03 2.58 -30.64
N ILE A 172 7.69 2.69 -31.91
CA ILE A 172 6.29 2.74 -32.37
C ILE A 172 5.85 1.33 -32.72
N CYS A 173 4.72 0.91 -32.19
CA CYS A 173 4.10 -0.37 -32.53
C CYS A 173 3.64 -0.36 -33.99
N GLU A 174 4.18 -1.25 -34.83
CA GLU A 174 3.84 -1.34 -36.26
C GLU A 174 2.42 -1.86 -36.55
N SER A 175 1.64 -2.16 -35.49
CA SER A 175 0.26 -2.66 -35.63
C SER A 175 -0.81 -1.66 -35.19
N CYS A 176 -0.54 -0.80 -34.21
CA CYS A 176 -1.51 0.17 -33.69
C CYS A 176 -0.99 1.60 -33.61
N ASP A 177 0.23 1.83 -34.07
CA ASP A 177 0.91 3.14 -34.10
C ASP A 177 1.08 3.84 -32.71
N GLU A 178 0.91 3.08 -31.63
CA GLU A 178 1.13 3.58 -30.27
C GLU A 178 2.61 3.44 -29.87
N VAL A 179 3.08 4.37 -29.02
CA VAL A 179 4.42 4.32 -28.45
C VAL A 179 4.46 3.24 -27.36
N VAL A 180 5.51 2.40 -27.40
CA VAL A 180 5.81 1.39 -26.37
C VAL A 180 7.27 1.50 -25.97
N VAL A 181 7.55 1.40 -24.65
CA VAL A 181 8.93 1.32 -24.15
C VAL A 181 9.60 0.07 -24.71
N GLU A 182 10.81 0.20 -25.24
CA GLU A 182 11.49 -0.84 -26.04
C GLU A 182 11.54 -2.21 -25.33
N SER A 183 11.86 -2.22 -24.03
CA SER A 183 11.92 -3.45 -23.22
C SER A 183 10.57 -4.19 -23.08
N TYR A 184 9.46 -3.55 -23.41
CA TYR A 184 8.10 -4.14 -23.44
C TYR A 184 7.61 -4.49 -24.84
N ALA A 185 8.37 -4.13 -25.86
CA ALA A 185 8.03 -4.52 -27.24
C ALA A 185 8.20 -6.03 -27.45
N ARG A 186 7.52 -6.54 -28.46
CA ARG A 186 7.57 -7.93 -28.93
C ARG A 186 7.88 -7.95 -30.42
N ILE A 187 8.49 -9.03 -30.87
CA ILE A 187 8.67 -9.27 -32.31
C ILE A 187 7.72 -10.41 -32.72
N LYS A 188 6.81 -10.14 -33.66
CA LYS A 188 5.88 -11.13 -34.23
C LYS A 188 5.79 -10.92 -35.75
N GLY A 189 6.10 -11.97 -36.52
CA GLY A 189 6.11 -11.87 -37.98
C GLY A 189 7.10 -10.85 -38.55
N GLY A 190 8.24 -10.64 -37.90
CA GLY A 190 9.26 -9.66 -38.30
C GLY A 190 8.93 -8.21 -37.96
N LYS A 191 7.79 -7.91 -37.28
CA LYS A 191 7.36 -6.59 -36.88
C LYS A 191 7.61 -6.34 -35.40
N VAL A 192 7.94 -5.08 -35.05
CA VAL A 192 8.03 -4.63 -33.67
C VAL A 192 6.64 -4.16 -33.22
N ILE A 193 6.04 -4.85 -32.25
CA ILE A 193 4.67 -4.60 -31.81
C ILE A 193 4.56 -4.58 -30.27
N CYS A 194 3.53 -3.91 -29.74
CA CYS A 194 3.24 -3.92 -28.31
C CYS A 194 2.66 -5.27 -27.86
N ALA A 195 2.72 -5.57 -26.56
CA ALA A 195 2.19 -6.80 -26.00
C ALA A 195 0.70 -7.03 -26.36
N PRO A 196 -0.23 -6.05 -26.20
CA PRO A 196 -1.63 -6.22 -26.59
C PRO A 196 -1.85 -6.59 -28.06
N CYS A 197 -0.98 -6.14 -28.98
CA CYS A 197 -1.04 -6.51 -30.39
C CYS A 197 -0.43 -7.87 -30.66
N ALA A 198 0.54 -8.29 -29.86
CA ALA A 198 1.16 -9.62 -29.99
C ALA A 198 0.23 -10.74 -29.52
N ASP A 199 -0.64 -10.46 -28.53
CA ASP A 199 -1.56 -11.41 -27.92
C ASP A 199 -2.88 -11.60 -28.71
N LYS A 200 -3.10 -10.77 -29.73
CA LYS A 200 -4.19 -10.93 -30.72
C LYS A 200 -3.76 -11.88 -31.83
#